data_41b8a1a3fc11ea32629784775cc36776
#
_entry.id   41b8a1a3fc11ea32629784775cc36776
#
_cell.length_a   1.000
_cell.length_b   1.000
_cell.length_c   1.000
_cell.angle_alpha   90.00
_cell.angle_beta   90.00
_cell.angle_gamma   90.00
#
_symmetry.space_group_name_H-M   'P 1'
#
loop_
_entity.id
_entity.type
_entity.pdbx_description
1 polymer ?
#
loop_
_entity_poly.entity_id
_entity_poly.type
_entity_poly.pdbx_seq_one_letter_code
_entity_poly.pdbx_strand_id
1 'polypeptide(L)'
;LHTTGGYLLHAAITHKYVFDYKSDDTYWCTADVGWVTGHSYIIYGPLANGAKTLMFEGVPTYPDASRMWQVIDKHKVNIFYTAPTALRALMGQGNHFVECCDLSSLRLLGSVGEPINPEAWDWYYSVVGKSTCPIVDTWWQTETGGILITALPGAIALKPGSATVPFFGVEPALVDDTGTELEGPASGALVIKNSWPGQMRT
;
A
#
# COMPACT_ATOMS: atom_id res chain seq x y z
N LEU A 1 -2.99 -11.33 18.75
CA LEU A 1 -3.13 -10.03 19.42
C LEU A 1 -1.91 -9.15 19.20
N HIS A 2 -2.15 -7.85 19.02
CA HIS A 2 -1.11 -6.82 18.97
C HIS A 2 -1.17 -5.94 20.21
N THR A 3 -0.04 -5.40 20.66
CA THR A 3 -0.03 -4.43 21.74
C THR A 3 -0.43 -3.05 21.26
N THR A 4 -1.22 -2.31 22.02
CA THR A 4 -1.70 -0.98 21.61
C THR A 4 -0.56 -0.03 21.24
N GLY A 5 0.46 0.11 22.08
CA GLY A 5 1.55 1.06 21.85
C GLY A 5 2.44 0.67 20.66
N GLY A 6 2.88 -0.58 20.60
CA GLY A 6 3.77 -1.05 19.53
C GLY A 6 3.09 -1.06 18.17
N TYR A 7 1.85 -1.55 18.11
CA TYR A 7 1.07 -1.57 16.88
C TYR A 7 0.78 -0.16 16.35
N LEU A 8 0.29 0.74 17.22
CA LEU A 8 0.00 2.12 16.84
C LEU A 8 1.24 2.86 16.35
N LEU A 9 2.36 2.70 17.06
CA LEU A 9 3.65 3.28 16.64
C LEU A 9 4.07 2.79 15.25
N HIS A 10 3.99 1.48 15.02
CA HIS A 10 4.38 0.87 13.74
C HIS A 10 3.48 1.33 12.60
N ALA A 11 2.16 1.30 12.78
CA ALA A 11 1.20 1.78 11.80
C ALA A 11 1.41 3.28 11.48
N ALA A 12 1.65 4.11 12.51
CA ALA A 12 1.88 5.54 12.33
C ALA A 12 3.19 5.83 11.57
N ILE A 13 4.31 5.20 11.95
CA ILE A 13 5.61 5.47 11.33
C ILE A 13 5.65 4.96 9.88
N THR A 14 5.09 3.78 9.60
CA THR A 14 5.01 3.25 8.25
C THR A 14 4.08 4.09 7.38
N HIS A 15 2.90 4.49 7.87
CA HIS A 15 2.04 5.43 7.15
C HIS A 15 2.78 6.72 6.80
N LYS A 16 3.49 7.32 7.73
CA LYS A 16 4.19 8.60 7.52
C LYS A 16 5.27 8.50 6.44
N TYR A 17 6.14 7.49 6.51
CA TYR A 17 7.32 7.40 5.65
C TYR A 17 7.04 6.67 4.32
N VAL A 18 6.25 5.60 4.33
CA VAL A 18 5.96 4.84 3.11
C VAL A 18 5.10 5.67 2.16
N PHE A 19 4.11 6.39 2.67
CA PHE A 19 3.27 7.25 1.85
C PHE A 19 3.81 8.68 1.73
N ASP A 20 5.00 8.96 2.29
CA ASP A 20 5.58 10.32 2.30
C ASP A 20 4.53 11.38 2.67
N TYR A 21 3.70 11.06 3.68
CA TYR A 21 2.52 11.82 4.06
C TYR A 21 2.87 13.28 4.42
N LYS A 22 2.14 14.23 3.83
CA LYS A 22 2.21 15.66 4.13
C LYS A 22 0.91 16.12 4.80
N SER A 23 0.98 17.14 5.64
CA SER A 23 -0.15 17.62 6.45
C SER A 23 -1.40 18.00 5.65
N ASP A 24 -1.23 18.41 4.40
CA ASP A 24 -2.33 18.87 3.54
C ASP A 24 -2.89 17.77 2.65
N ASP A 25 -2.27 16.57 2.64
CA ASP A 25 -2.71 15.47 1.81
C ASP A 25 -4.08 14.94 2.24
N THR A 26 -4.89 14.62 1.25
CA THR A 26 -6.04 13.74 1.39
C THR A 26 -5.59 12.31 1.05
N TYR A 27 -5.59 11.45 2.05
CA TYR A 27 -5.21 10.05 1.93
C TYR A 27 -6.45 9.17 1.77
N TRP A 28 -6.41 8.21 0.84
CA TRP A 28 -7.48 7.26 0.65
C TRP A 28 -6.95 5.83 0.51
N CYS A 29 -7.30 4.99 1.47
CA CYS A 29 -7.16 3.54 1.40
C CYS A 29 -8.54 2.91 1.14
N THR A 30 -8.64 2.03 0.15
CA THR A 30 -9.91 1.42 -0.27
C THR A 30 -10.19 0.07 0.39
N ALA A 31 -9.39 -0.33 1.37
CA ALA A 31 -9.62 -1.56 2.12
C ALA A 31 -10.93 -1.49 2.94
N ASP A 32 -11.45 -2.65 3.26
CA ASP A 32 -12.55 -2.76 4.22
C ASP A 32 -12.06 -2.40 5.63
N VAL A 33 -12.80 -1.54 6.34
CA VAL A 33 -12.44 -1.10 7.69
C VAL A 33 -12.51 -2.24 8.72
N GLY A 34 -13.23 -3.31 8.43
CA GLY A 34 -13.27 -4.54 9.23
C GLY A 34 -12.09 -5.49 9.01
N TRP A 35 -11.20 -5.17 8.06
CA TRP A 35 -9.99 -5.94 7.76
C TRP A 35 -8.75 -5.26 8.32
N VAL A 36 -7.66 -6.02 8.54
CA VAL A 36 -6.44 -5.45 9.15
C VAL A 36 -5.86 -4.26 8.37
N THR A 37 -5.95 -4.27 7.05
CA THR A 37 -5.51 -3.13 6.24
C THR A 37 -6.33 -1.87 6.55
N GLY A 38 -7.62 -2.02 6.76
CA GLY A 38 -8.47 -0.92 7.21
C GLY A 38 -8.10 -0.44 8.61
N HIS A 39 -7.84 -1.36 9.53
CA HIS A 39 -7.38 -1.00 10.88
C HIS A 39 -6.08 -0.20 10.82
N SER A 40 -5.04 -0.73 10.17
CA SER A 40 -3.71 -0.11 10.18
C SER A 40 -3.66 1.17 9.34
N TYR A 41 -4.31 1.17 8.15
CA TYR A 41 -4.11 2.21 7.12
C TYR A 41 -5.37 2.94 6.66
N ILE A 42 -6.51 2.78 7.33
CA ILE A 42 -7.63 3.73 7.28
C ILE A 42 -7.71 4.48 8.61
N ILE A 43 -7.60 3.73 9.73
CA ILE A 43 -7.88 4.27 11.06
C ILE A 43 -6.58 4.63 11.80
N TYR A 44 -5.82 3.62 12.26
CA TYR A 44 -4.79 3.87 13.28
C TYR A 44 -3.59 4.65 12.77
N GLY A 45 -2.96 4.23 11.69
CA GLY A 45 -1.79 4.92 11.12
C GLY A 45 -2.10 6.35 10.67
N PRO A 46 -3.09 6.54 9.79
CA PRO A 46 -3.47 7.87 9.34
C PRO A 46 -3.89 8.81 10.47
N LEU A 47 -4.79 8.38 11.36
CA LEU A 47 -5.31 9.25 12.42
C LEU A 47 -4.26 9.59 13.47
N ALA A 48 -3.34 8.66 13.79
CA ALA A 48 -2.20 8.96 14.67
C ALA A 48 -1.25 10.03 14.09
N ASN A 49 -1.24 10.19 12.76
CA ASN A 49 -0.49 11.25 12.08
C ASN A 49 -1.33 12.53 11.83
N GLY A 50 -2.56 12.59 12.32
CA GLY A 50 -3.47 13.71 12.06
C GLY A 50 -3.90 13.82 10.59
N ALA A 51 -3.86 12.69 9.85
CA ALA A 51 -4.15 12.70 8.43
C ALA A 51 -5.63 12.89 8.13
N LYS A 52 -5.91 13.60 7.03
CA LYS A 52 -7.21 13.61 6.40
C LYS A 52 -7.39 12.29 5.63
N THR A 53 -8.05 11.32 6.25
CA THR A 53 -8.35 10.02 5.64
C THR A 53 -9.76 10.00 5.07
N LEU A 54 -9.90 9.57 3.83
CA LEU A 54 -11.20 9.43 3.18
C LEU A 54 -11.74 8.03 3.45
N MET A 55 -12.98 7.95 3.92
CA MET A 55 -13.72 6.70 4.09
C MET A 55 -14.84 6.65 3.05
N PHE A 56 -14.91 5.56 2.31
CA PHE A 56 -15.85 5.39 1.22
C PHE A 56 -16.74 4.18 1.44
N GLU A 57 -18.05 4.41 1.49
CA GLU A 57 -19.06 3.37 1.54
C GLU A 57 -19.60 3.12 0.13
N GLY A 58 -19.20 2.02 -0.49
CA GLY A 58 -19.61 1.67 -1.84
C GLY A 58 -18.72 0.63 -2.50
N VAL A 59 -19.03 0.30 -3.75
CA VAL A 59 -18.25 -0.64 -4.56
C VAL A 59 -17.55 0.07 -5.71
N PRO A 60 -16.39 -0.41 -6.16
CA PRO A 60 -15.56 0.29 -7.16
C PRO A 60 -16.23 0.52 -8.51
N THR A 61 -17.21 -0.31 -8.85
CA THR A 61 -17.84 -0.34 -10.18
C THR A 61 -19.30 0.10 -10.19
N TYR A 62 -19.78 0.79 -9.15
CA TYR A 62 -21.15 1.30 -9.14
C TYR A 62 -21.16 2.86 -9.05
N PRO A 63 -21.92 3.54 -9.94
CA PRO A 63 -22.78 3.01 -11.01
C PRO A 63 -22.00 2.45 -12.21
N ASP A 64 -20.72 2.78 -12.35
CA ASP A 64 -19.82 2.28 -13.39
C ASP A 64 -18.35 2.31 -12.93
N ALA A 65 -17.42 1.91 -13.79
CA ALA A 65 -15.98 1.78 -13.45
C ALA A 65 -15.25 3.12 -13.28
N SER A 66 -15.90 4.26 -13.48
CA SER A 66 -15.33 5.59 -13.18
C SER A 66 -15.44 5.95 -11.68
N ARG A 67 -16.18 5.17 -10.90
CA ARG A 67 -16.54 5.53 -9.51
C ARG A 67 -15.35 5.91 -8.64
N MET A 68 -14.28 5.12 -8.68
CA MET A 68 -13.08 5.38 -7.88
C MET A 68 -12.38 6.68 -8.33
N TRP A 69 -12.34 6.90 -9.64
CA TRP A 69 -11.71 8.06 -10.23
C TRP A 69 -12.51 9.35 -9.97
N GLN A 70 -13.83 9.27 -10.00
CA GLN A 70 -14.70 10.37 -9.57
C GLN A 70 -14.53 10.75 -8.10
N VAL A 71 -14.29 9.78 -7.21
CA VAL A 71 -13.99 10.03 -5.80
C VAL A 71 -12.66 10.77 -5.66
N ILE A 72 -11.62 10.32 -6.39
CA ILE A 72 -10.31 10.98 -6.40
C ILE A 72 -10.43 12.42 -6.89
N ASP A 73 -11.09 12.62 -8.01
CA ASP A 73 -11.32 13.95 -8.60
C ASP A 73 -12.09 14.86 -7.65
N LYS A 74 -13.24 14.41 -7.16
CA LYS A 74 -14.12 15.19 -6.29
C LYS A 74 -13.44 15.62 -4.98
N HIS A 75 -12.68 14.72 -4.36
CA HIS A 75 -12.07 14.95 -3.05
C HIS A 75 -10.60 15.35 -3.13
N LYS A 76 -10.06 15.49 -4.35
CA LYS A 76 -8.67 15.84 -4.63
C LYS A 76 -7.70 14.98 -3.81
N VAL A 77 -7.88 13.66 -3.94
CA VAL A 77 -7.04 12.67 -3.26
C VAL A 77 -5.60 12.79 -3.73
N ASN A 78 -4.66 12.81 -2.81
CA ASN A 78 -3.22 12.93 -3.08
C ASN A 78 -2.52 11.58 -3.01
N ILE A 79 -2.96 10.70 -2.11
CA ILE A 79 -2.39 9.37 -1.89
C ILE A 79 -3.52 8.35 -2.04
N PHE A 80 -3.35 7.41 -2.98
CA PHE A 80 -4.34 6.37 -3.26
C PHE A 80 -3.74 4.99 -3.04
N TYR A 81 -4.30 4.23 -2.09
CA TYR A 81 -3.82 2.91 -1.66
C TYR A 81 -4.91 1.86 -1.83
N THR A 82 -4.67 0.87 -2.69
CA THR A 82 -5.67 -0.11 -3.10
C THR A 82 -5.08 -1.49 -3.39
N ALA A 83 -5.95 -2.48 -3.63
CA ALA A 83 -5.53 -3.85 -3.92
C ALA A 83 -5.36 -4.10 -5.43
N PRO A 84 -4.39 -4.93 -5.85
CA PRO A 84 -4.20 -5.34 -7.24
C PRO A 84 -5.44 -5.96 -7.89
N THR A 85 -6.24 -6.70 -7.14
CA THR A 85 -7.51 -7.26 -7.64
C THR A 85 -8.48 -6.16 -8.09
N ALA A 86 -8.60 -5.07 -7.33
CA ALA A 86 -9.41 -3.92 -7.73
C ALA A 86 -8.84 -3.24 -8.98
N LEU A 87 -7.51 -3.07 -9.04
CA LEU A 87 -6.83 -2.49 -10.20
C LEU A 87 -7.05 -3.31 -11.46
N ARG A 88 -6.88 -4.64 -11.41
CA ARG A 88 -7.12 -5.53 -12.55
C ARG A 88 -8.57 -5.48 -13.04
N ALA A 89 -9.53 -5.44 -12.11
CA ALA A 89 -10.94 -5.33 -12.45
C ALA A 89 -11.25 -4.01 -13.18
N LEU A 90 -10.68 -2.89 -12.70
CA LEU A 90 -10.87 -1.57 -13.32
C LEU A 90 -10.11 -1.43 -14.65
N MET A 91 -8.89 -1.95 -14.74
CA MET A 91 -8.10 -2.00 -15.98
C MET A 91 -8.87 -2.72 -17.10
N GLY A 92 -9.52 -3.84 -16.78
CA GLY A 92 -10.34 -4.61 -17.72
C GLY A 92 -11.58 -3.86 -18.26
N GLN A 93 -12.01 -2.77 -17.61
CA GLN A 93 -13.15 -1.95 -18.07
C GLN A 93 -12.75 -0.90 -19.13
N GLY A 94 -11.45 -0.61 -19.25
CA GLY A 94 -10.91 0.33 -20.23
C GLY A 94 -10.52 1.69 -19.65
N ASN A 95 -9.56 2.33 -20.32
CA ASN A 95 -8.91 3.57 -19.83
C ASN A 95 -9.84 4.79 -19.84
N HIS A 96 -10.87 4.80 -20.68
CA HIS A 96 -11.80 5.93 -20.78
C HIS A 96 -12.48 6.26 -19.44
N PHE A 97 -12.69 5.28 -18.58
CA PHE A 97 -13.22 5.51 -17.21
C PHE A 97 -12.26 6.26 -16.30
N VAL A 98 -10.95 6.12 -16.53
CA VAL A 98 -9.91 6.90 -15.83
C VAL A 98 -9.80 8.29 -16.44
N GLU A 99 -9.78 8.36 -17.78
CA GLU A 99 -9.52 9.59 -18.56
C GLU A 99 -10.62 10.62 -18.45
N CYS A 100 -11.85 10.22 -18.08
CA CYS A 100 -12.97 11.16 -17.88
C CYS A 100 -12.89 11.95 -16.57
N CYS A 101 -11.89 11.71 -15.71
CA CYS A 101 -11.74 12.35 -14.41
C CYS A 101 -10.39 13.08 -14.29
N ASP A 102 -10.36 14.15 -13.50
CA ASP A 102 -9.12 14.87 -13.19
C ASP A 102 -8.40 14.22 -12.00
N LEU A 103 -7.35 13.47 -12.30
CA LEU A 103 -6.49 12.81 -11.31
C LEU A 103 -5.21 13.59 -10.99
N SER A 104 -5.10 14.86 -11.38
CA SER A 104 -3.91 15.70 -11.22
C SER A 104 -3.53 15.95 -9.75
N SER A 105 -4.44 15.70 -8.82
CA SER A 105 -4.17 15.77 -7.38
C SER A 105 -3.33 14.60 -6.86
N LEU A 106 -3.32 13.45 -7.56
CA LEU A 106 -2.52 12.30 -7.16
C LEU A 106 -1.03 12.61 -7.22
N ARG A 107 -0.31 12.26 -6.16
CA ARG A 107 1.14 12.34 -6.08
C ARG A 107 1.82 11.04 -5.69
N LEU A 108 1.07 10.09 -5.11
CA LEU A 108 1.56 8.78 -4.70
C LEU A 108 0.46 7.72 -4.82
N LEU A 109 0.85 6.58 -5.32
CA LEU A 109 0.02 5.39 -5.45
C LEU A 109 0.58 4.27 -4.56
N GLY A 110 -0.30 3.39 -4.08
CA GLY A 110 0.14 2.25 -3.29
C GLY A 110 -0.65 0.99 -3.62
N SER A 111 -0.02 -0.16 -3.40
CA SER A 111 -0.57 -1.49 -3.63
C SER A 111 -0.44 -2.35 -2.38
N VAL A 112 -1.48 -3.14 -2.06
CA VAL A 112 -1.57 -3.95 -0.84
C VAL A 112 -2.40 -5.20 -1.00
N GLY A 113 -2.06 -6.21 -0.20
CA GLY A 113 -2.88 -7.40 0.05
C GLY A 113 -2.52 -8.61 -0.77
N GLU A 114 -1.90 -8.41 -1.92
CA GLU A 114 -1.40 -9.47 -2.80
C GLU A 114 -0.29 -8.93 -3.71
N PRO A 115 0.56 -9.78 -4.30
CA PRO A 115 1.53 -9.32 -5.30
C PRO A 115 0.84 -8.67 -6.49
N ILE A 116 1.33 -7.49 -6.90
CA ILE A 116 0.89 -6.85 -8.13
C ILE A 116 1.75 -7.36 -9.31
N ASN A 117 1.10 -7.89 -10.35
CA ASN A 117 1.82 -8.29 -11.55
C ASN A 117 2.32 -7.06 -12.34
N PRO A 118 3.44 -7.18 -13.08
CA PRO A 118 4.03 -6.05 -13.80
C PRO A 118 3.06 -5.32 -14.74
N GLU A 119 2.18 -6.03 -15.45
CA GLU A 119 1.20 -5.42 -16.34
C GLU A 119 0.22 -4.47 -15.61
N ALA A 120 -0.33 -4.92 -14.48
CA ALA A 120 -1.21 -4.07 -13.65
C ALA A 120 -0.43 -2.92 -13.00
N TRP A 121 0.84 -3.15 -12.64
CA TRP A 121 1.72 -2.12 -12.12
C TRP A 121 1.99 -1.04 -13.18
N ASP A 122 2.32 -1.43 -14.42
CA ASP A 122 2.60 -0.52 -15.52
C ASP A 122 1.34 0.28 -15.91
N TRP A 123 0.17 -0.36 -15.93
CA TRP A 123 -1.09 0.33 -16.13
C TRP A 123 -1.38 1.35 -15.02
N TYR A 124 -1.20 0.95 -13.76
CA TYR A 124 -1.41 1.81 -12.60
C TYR A 124 -0.47 3.01 -12.63
N TYR A 125 0.79 2.79 -13.00
CA TYR A 125 1.79 3.86 -13.15
C TYR A 125 1.47 4.79 -14.31
N SER A 126 1.25 4.24 -15.51
CA SER A 126 1.13 5.04 -16.74
C SER A 126 -0.24 5.70 -16.91
N VAL A 127 -1.33 4.98 -16.63
CA VAL A 127 -2.69 5.46 -16.87
C VAL A 127 -3.21 6.26 -15.67
N VAL A 128 -3.16 5.68 -14.47
CA VAL A 128 -3.68 6.35 -13.26
C VAL A 128 -2.69 7.40 -12.75
N GLY A 129 -1.42 7.03 -12.62
CA GLY A 129 -0.35 7.89 -12.10
C GLY A 129 0.26 8.85 -13.13
N LYS A 130 -0.20 8.81 -14.39
CA LYS A 130 0.31 9.66 -15.50
C LYS A 130 1.84 9.62 -15.64
N SER A 131 2.45 8.49 -15.32
CA SER A 131 3.91 8.27 -15.31
C SER A 131 4.70 9.23 -14.39
N THR A 132 4.04 9.84 -13.42
CA THR A 132 4.64 10.79 -12.48
C THR A 132 4.52 10.37 -11.02
N CYS A 133 3.44 9.62 -10.67
CA CYS A 133 3.22 9.16 -9.30
C CYS A 133 4.04 7.91 -9.01
N PRO A 134 4.94 7.90 -8.03
CA PRO A 134 5.58 6.67 -7.59
C PRO A 134 4.54 5.68 -7.03
N ILE A 135 4.81 4.37 -7.21
CA ILE A 135 3.99 3.31 -6.62
C ILE A 135 4.78 2.67 -5.48
N VAL A 136 4.22 2.67 -4.28
CA VAL A 136 4.72 1.86 -3.17
C VAL A 136 3.96 0.53 -3.16
N ASP A 137 4.65 -0.53 -3.56
CA ASP A 137 4.17 -1.90 -3.42
C ASP A 137 4.56 -2.39 -2.03
N THR A 138 3.59 -2.80 -1.21
CA THR A 138 3.79 -3.05 0.21
C THR A 138 3.57 -4.51 0.55
N TRP A 139 4.59 -5.14 1.14
CA TRP A 139 4.47 -6.47 1.70
C TRP A 139 4.34 -6.41 3.22
N TRP A 140 3.29 -7.03 3.72
CA TRP A 140 3.00 -7.22 5.13
C TRP A 140 1.81 -8.16 5.32
N GLN A 141 1.54 -8.54 6.56
CA GLN A 141 0.47 -9.48 6.91
C GLN A 141 -0.29 -8.98 8.16
N THR A 142 -1.42 -9.60 8.47
CA THR A 142 -2.15 -9.37 9.73
C THR A 142 -1.24 -9.53 10.93
N GLU A 143 -0.39 -10.54 10.90
CA GLU A 143 0.55 -10.91 11.95
C GLU A 143 1.67 -9.88 12.14
N THR A 144 2.00 -9.16 11.10
CA THR A 144 3.04 -8.11 11.17
C THR A 144 2.51 -6.77 11.69
N GLY A 145 1.19 -6.56 11.67
CA GLY A 145 0.53 -5.34 12.17
C GLY A 145 0.69 -4.11 11.26
N GLY A 146 1.60 -4.15 10.30
CA GLY A 146 1.88 -3.08 9.35
C GLY A 146 2.99 -3.46 8.38
N ILE A 147 3.34 -2.54 7.49
CA ILE A 147 4.27 -2.72 6.37
C ILE A 147 5.68 -3.07 6.89
N LEU A 148 6.26 -4.14 6.33
CA LEU A 148 7.63 -4.57 6.63
C LEU A 148 8.58 -4.42 5.45
N ILE A 149 8.11 -4.59 4.21
CA ILE A 149 8.94 -4.50 3.01
C ILE A 149 8.23 -3.60 2.00
N THR A 150 8.93 -2.58 1.51
CA THR A 150 8.39 -1.63 0.52
C THR A 150 9.47 -0.66 0.04
N ALA A 151 9.27 -0.04 -1.11
CA ALA A 151 10.08 1.10 -1.54
C ALA A 151 9.70 2.37 -0.74
N LEU A 152 10.67 3.25 -0.54
CA LEU A 152 10.43 4.61 -0.04
C LEU A 152 10.45 5.59 -1.21
N PRO A 153 9.40 6.41 -1.39
CA PRO A 153 9.29 7.35 -2.51
C PRO A 153 10.48 8.30 -2.59
N GLY A 154 11.08 8.41 -3.78
CA GLY A 154 12.22 9.29 -4.02
C GLY A 154 13.57 8.78 -3.46
N ALA A 155 13.59 7.74 -2.64
CA ALA A 155 14.82 7.20 -2.04
C ALA A 155 15.23 5.84 -2.64
N ILE A 156 14.25 5.02 -3.04
CA ILE A 156 14.47 3.67 -3.55
C ILE A 156 13.92 3.57 -4.98
N ALA A 157 14.72 2.97 -5.88
CA ALA A 157 14.26 2.68 -7.23
C ALA A 157 13.10 1.69 -7.20
N LEU A 158 12.00 2.04 -7.87
CA LEU A 158 10.82 1.20 -7.97
C LEU A 158 11.06 0.04 -8.94
N LYS A 159 10.44 -1.10 -8.67
CA LYS A 159 10.51 -2.28 -9.52
C LYS A 159 9.12 -2.89 -9.65
N PRO A 160 8.54 -2.97 -10.87
CA PRO A 160 7.25 -3.61 -11.08
C PRO A 160 7.20 -5.03 -10.50
N GLY A 161 6.17 -5.32 -9.70
CA GLY A 161 5.98 -6.63 -9.09
C GLY A 161 6.92 -6.95 -7.91
N SER A 162 7.52 -5.94 -7.29
CA SER A 162 8.43 -6.14 -6.15
C SER A 162 8.20 -5.11 -5.05
N ALA A 163 8.03 -5.59 -3.81
CA ALA A 163 8.03 -4.74 -2.63
C ALA A 163 9.41 -4.15 -2.30
N THR A 164 10.47 -4.61 -2.94
CA THR A 164 11.85 -4.09 -2.97
C THR A 164 12.68 -4.34 -1.71
N VAL A 165 12.67 -3.43 -0.72
CA VAL A 165 13.60 -3.45 0.42
C VAL A 165 12.87 -3.47 1.76
N PRO A 166 13.51 -3.99 2.83
CA PRO A 166 12.93 -3.94 4.16
C PRO A 166 12.80 -2.49 4.67
N PHE A 167 11.73 -2.26 5.42
CA PHE A 167 11.54 -1.01 6.16
C PHE A 167 12.54 -0.91 7.32
N PHE A 168 12.71 0.28 7.87
CA PHE A 168 13.67 0.56 8.94
C PHE A 168 13.54 -0.42 10.13
N GLY A 169 14.66 -1.06 10.48
CA GLY A 169 14.75 -1.99 11.60
C GLY A 169 14.16 -3.38 11.33
N VAL A 170 13.74 -3.67 10.10
CA VAL A 170 13.26 -5.00 9.68
C VAL A 170 14.40 -5.77 9.04
N GLU A 171 14.68 -6.99 9.52
CA GLU A 171 15.72 -7.88 8.99
C GLU A 171 15.08 -9.15 8.40
N PRO A 172 14.72 -9.16 7.12
CA PRO A 172 14.23 -10.35 6.45
C PRO A 172 15.39 -11.27 6.05
N ALA A 173 15.12 -12.56 5.98
CA ALA A 173 15.98 -13.55 5.34
C ALA A 173 15.14 -14.55 4.55
N LEU A 174 15.73 -15.18 3.54
CA LEU A 174 15.17 -16.34 2.89
C LEU A 174 15.85 -17.59 3.47
N VAL A 175 15.04 -18.60 3.77
CA VAL A 175 15.54 -19.88 4.27
C VAL A 175 15.03 -21.02 3.40
N ASP A 176 15.81 -22.09 3.33
CA ASP A 176 15.42 -23.36 2.70
C ASP A 176 14.47 -24.19 3.61
N ASP A 177 14.09 -25.36 3.14
CA ASP A 177 13.19 -26.28 3.87
C ASP A 177 13.80 -26.82 5.18
N THR A 178 15.11 -26.67 5.39
CA THR A 178 15.81 -27.04 6.62
C THR A 178 15.97 -25.87 7.59
N GLY A 179 15.59 -24.65 7.18
CA GLY A 179 15.78 -23.43 7.95
C GLY A 179 17.15 -22.79 7.79
N THR A 180 17.95 -23.24 6.81
CA THR A 180 19.26 -22.65 6.51
C THR A 180 19.09 -21.38 5.69
N GLU A 181 19.74 -20.28 6.12
CA GLU A 181 19.69 -19.00 5.41
C GLU A 181 20.33 -19.10 4.02
N LEU A 182 19.63 -18.59 3.01
CA LEU A 182 20.07 -18.57 1.62
C LEU A 182 20.77 -17.24 1.31
N GLU A 183 21.92 -17.30 0.65
CA GLU A 183 22.68 -16.12 0.23
C GLU A 183 22.45 -15.80 -1.25
N GLY A 184 22.51 -14.50 -1.61
CA GLY A 184 22.38 -14.03 -2.99
C GLY A 184 20.96 -14.17 -3.56
N PRO A 185 20.81 -14.15 -4.90
CA PRO A 185 19.51 -14.35 -5.55
C PRO A 185 19.00 -15.78 -5.29
N ALA A 186 17.92 -15.91 -4.53
CA ALA A 186 17.36 -17.18 -4.12
C ALA A 186 15.83 -17.13 -4.02
N SER A 187 15.23 -18.32 -3.95
CA SER A 187 13.82 -18.51 -3.60
C SER A 187 13.72 -19.42 -2.38
N GLY A 188 12.94 -19.01 -1.39
CA GLY A 188 12.78 -19.74 -0.15
C GLY A 188 11.66 -19.17 0.71
N ALA A 189 11.49 -19.70 1.91
CA ALA A 189 10.57 -19.16 2.89
C ALA A 189 11.10 -17.82 3.43
N LEU A 190 10.26 -16.77 3.40
CA LEU A 190 10.61 -15.48 3.97
C LEU A 190 10.43 -15.51 5.48
N VAL A 191 11.48 -15.21 6.21
CA VAL A 191 11.48 -15.09 7.68
C VAL A 191 11.95 -13.70 8.10
N ILE A 192 11.48 -13.23 9.26
CA ILE A 192 11.93 -11.98 9.88
C ILE A 192 12.75 -12.34 11.10
N LYS A 193 14.01 -11.94 11.11
CA LYS A 193 15.02 -12.40 12.12
C LYS A 193 14.83 -11.77 13.50
N ASN A 194 14.36 -10.52 13.55
CA ASN A 194 14.19 -9.76 14.79
C ASN A 194 12.77 -9.24 14.98
N SER A 195 12.40 -8.98 16.22
CA SER A 195 11.10 -8.35 16.54
C SER A 195 11.05 -6.88 16.12
N TRP A 196 9.84 -6.43 15.84
CA TRP A 196 9.53 -5.03 15.54
C TRP A 196 8.34 -4.57 16.40
N PRO A 197 8.11 -3.25 16.54
CA PRO A 197 7.07 -2.75 17.46
C PRO A 197 5.65 -3.28 17.18
N GLY A 198 5.31 -3.48 15.90
CA GLY A 198 3.99 -3.96 15.46
C GLY A 198 3.79 -5.46 15.49
N GLN A 199 4.81 -6.25 15.88
CA GLN A 199 4.71 -7.70 15.92
C GLN A 199 3.59 -8.19 16.83
N MET A 200 2.81 -9.16 16.36
CA MET A 200 1.80 -9.83 17.19
C MET A 200 2.41 -10.51 18.41
N ARG A 201 1.61 -10.68 19.45
CA ARG A 201 2.01 -11.39 20.69
C ARG A 201 1.50 -12.82 20.74
N THR A 202 0.35 -13.06 20.12
CA THR A 202 -0.26 -14.40 20.01
C THR A 202 -1.07 -14.50 18.73
#